data_ac4e72b4c1cb322c51ac0a6fd820261a
#
_entry.id   ac4e72b4c1cb322c51ac0a6fd820261a
#
_cell.length_a   1.000
_cell.length_b   1.000
_cell.length_c   1.000
_cell.angle_alpha   90.00
_cell.angle_beta   90.00
_cell.angle_gamma   90.00
#
_symmetry.space_group_name_H-M   'P 1'
#
loop_
_entity.id
_entity.type
_entity.pdbx_description
1 polymer ?
#
loop_
_entity_poly.entity_id
_entity_poly.type
_entity_poly.pdbx_seq_one_letter_code
_entity_poly.pdbx_strand_id
1 'polypeptide(L)'
;MVQSIKINLEMIESMIYYWKATSEKQKVGEPFIIATVSSPLMKPLYGSDFTEESARKVLSAISNREIFKPETKAEGRFWNNQMWMMEDSGVMEAMTASVKTLNLDYLVPALETEENIEQLDVVFLPGHIDTAYKSGNHLYVNFFKIAGVIDGNGPEIEGMPLKDFLFAKLKEMLQK
;
A
#
# COMPACT_ATOMS: atom_id res chain seq x y z
N MET A 1 0.96 -26.70 -4.96
CA MET A 1 2.18 -26.25 -4.26
C MET A 1 2.53 -24.84 -4.70
N VAL A 2 2.80 -23.96 -3.75
CA VAL A 2 3.27 -22.61 -4.04
C VAL A 2 4.77 -22.66 -4.29
N GLN A 3 5.24 -22.04 -5.37
CA GLN A 3 6.67 -22.04 -5.70
C GLN A 3 7.40 -20.79 -5.20
N SER A 4 6.74 -19.63 -5.22
CA SER A 4 7.34 -18.37 -4.78
C SER A 4 6.33 -17.37 -4.26
N ILE A 5 6.82 -16.43 -3.45
CA ILE A 5 6.05 -15.26 -3.00
C ILE A 5 6.85 -14.03 -3.43
N LYS A 6 6.22 -13.16 -4.22
CA LYS A 6 6.83 -11.90 -4.65
C LYS A 6 6.24 -10.74 -3.88
N ILE A 7 7.10 -9.87 -3.35
CA ILE A 7 6.68 -8.61 -2.75
C ILE A 7 6.79 -7.53 -3.82
N ASN A 8 5.66 -6.90 -4.15
CA ASN A 8 5.59 -5.86 -5.17
C ASN A 8 5.45 -4.49 -4.50
N LEU A 9 6.50 -3.68 -4.62
CA LEU A 9 6.58 -2.34 -4.03
C LEU A 9 6.46 -1.23 -5.08
N GLU A 10 6.04 -1.56 -6.30
CA GLU A 10 6.00 -0.58 -7.40
C GLU A 10 5.25 0.70 -7.03
N MET A 11 4.06 0.55 -6.45
CA MET A 11 3.26 1.72 -6.07
C MET A 11 3.88 2.49 -4.91
N ILE A 12 4.48 1.79 -3.95
CA ILE A 12 5.15 2.45 -2.83
C ILE A 12 6.40 3.20 -3.30
N GLU A 13 7.16 2.64 -4.23
CA GLU A 13 8.34 3.32 -4.80
C GLU A 13 7.93 4.60 -5.54
N SER A 14 6.83 4.56 -6.30
CA SER A 14 6.28 5.75 -6.94
C SER A 14 5.89 6.80 -5.90
N MET A 15 5.27 6.37 -4.81
CA MET A 15 4.83 7.29 -3.76
C MET A 15 5.99 7.86 -2.95
N ILE A 16 7.09 7.13 -2.78
CA ILE A 16 8.28 7.66 -2.12
C ILE A 16 8.79 8.89 -2.89
N TYR A 17 8.86 8.80 -4.22
CA TYR A 17 9.23 9.94 -5.05
C TYR A 17 8.26 11.12 -4.82
N TYR A 18 6.96 10.85 -4.85
CA TYR A 18 5.92 11.85 -4.67
C TYR A 18 6.03 12.52 -3.28
N TRP A 19 6.14 11.72 -2.21
CA TRP A 19 6.21 12.25 -0.85
C TRP A 19 7.46 13.09 -0.63
N LYS A 20 8.61 12.65 -1.15
CA LYS A 20 9.86 13.43 -1.06
C LYS A 20 9.76 14.76 -1.81
N ALA A 21 9.27 14.72 -3.03
CA ALA A 21 9.12 15.91 -3.84
C ALA A 21 8.17 16.92 -3.18
N THR A 22 7.01 16.47 -2.72
CA THR A 22 6.02 17.36 -2.09
C THR A 22 6.48 17.87 -0.73
N SER A 23 7.25 17.08 0.05
CA SER A 23 7.83 17.55 1.30
C SER A 23 8.83 18.68 1.10
N GLU A 24 9.50 18.69 -0.05
CA GLU A 24 10.47 19.73 -0.43
C GLU A 24 9.81 20.88 -1.21
N LYS A 25 8.47 20.92 -1.21
CA LYS A 25 7.67 21.94 -1.90
C LYS A 25 7.84 21.95 -3.41
N GLN A 26 8.29 20.85 -3.98
CA GLN A 26 8.36 20.66 -5.43
C GLN A 26 7.00 20.18 -5.94
N LYS A 27 6.61 20.67 -7.10
CA LYS A 27 5.39 20.21 -7.76
C LYS A 27 5.67 18.92 -8.50
N VAL A 28 4.75 17.97 -8.36
CA VAL A 28 4.75 16.73 -9.14
C VAL A 28 3.82 16.94 -10.34
N GLY A 29 4.33 16.67 -11.54
CA GLY A 29 3.57 16.88 -12.76
C GLY A 29 2.35 15.98 -12.89
N GLU A 30 1.30 16.49 -13.54
CA GLU A 30 0.08 15.72 -13.78
C GLU A 30 0.33 14.40 -14.53
N PRO A 31 1.24 14.31 -15.53
CA PRO A 31 1.51 13.04 -16.18
C PRO A 31 1.95 11.94 -15.21
N PHE A 32 2.77 12.26 -14.20
CA PHE A 32 3.18 11.30 -13.18
C PHE A 32 1.98 10.88 -12.31
N ILE A 33 1.16 11.85 -11.89
CA ILE A 33 -0.01 11.59 -11.06
C ILE A 33 -0.99 10.69 -11.80
N ILE A 34 -1.30 11.01 -13.06
CA ILE A 34 -2.19 10.22 -13.89
C ILE A 34 -1.65 8.80 -14.07
N ALA A 35 -0.38 8.63 -14.38
CA ALA A 35 0.25 7.32 -14.54
C ALA A 35 0.16 6.49 -13.26
N THR A 36 0.34 7.13 -12.11
CA THR A 36 0.24 6.45 -10.81
C THR A 36 -1.17 5.98 -10.53
N VAL A 37 -2.16 6.87 -10.63
CA VAL A 37 -3.55 6.52 -10.27
C VAL A 37 -4.20 5.58 -11.28
N SER A 38 -3.75 5.58 -12.54
CA SER A 38 -4.28 4.70 -13.58
C SER A 38 -3.61 3.33 -13.62
N SER A 39 -2.60 3.10 -12.79
CA SER A 39 -1.95 1.78 -12.71
C SER A 39 -2.96 0.68 -12.37
N PRO A 40 -2.92 -0.48 -13.06
CA PRO A 40 -3.78 -1.59 -12.72
C PRO A 40 -3.65 -2.06 -11.27
N LEU A 41 -2.49 -1.84 -10.64
CA LEU A 41 -2.26 -2.21 -9.23
C LEU A 41 -3.12 -1.40 -8.27
N MET A 42 -3.56 -0.20 -8.67
CA MET A 42 -4.40 0.67 -7.84
C MET A 42 -5.88 0.31 -7.89
N LYS A 43 -6.31 -0.51 -8.85
CA LYS A 43 -7.73 -0.84 -9.03
C LYS A 43 -8.46 -1.36 -7.79
N PRO A 44 -7.85 -2.18 -6.94
CA PRO A 44 -8.54 -2.65 -5.72
C PRO A 44 -9.02 -1.53 -4.80
N LEU A 45 -8.41 -0.36 -4.88
CA LEU A 45 -8.81 0.80 -4.08
C LEU A 45 -10.06 1.48 -4.60
N TYR A 46 -10.43 1.24 -5.87
CA TYR A 46 -11.49 2.01 -6.53
C TYR A 46 -12.85 1.35 -6.42
N GLY A 47 -13.85 2.15 -6.14
CA GLY A 47 -15.24 1.73 -6.02
C GLY A 47 -16.14 2.96 -6.05
N SER A 48 -17.36 2.84 -5.52
CA SER A 48 -18.32 3.95 -5.51
C SER A 48 -17.87 5.12 -4.63
N ASP A 49 -17.16 4.84 -3.53
CA ASP A 49 -16.76 5.85 -2.55
C ASP A 49 -15.40 6.47 -2.81
N PHE A 50 -14.61 5.86 -3.68
CA PHE A 50 -13.26 6.32 -4.00
C PHE A 50 -12.93 5.87 -5.41
N THR A 51 -12.74 6.83 -6.31
CA THR A 51 -12.50 6.57 -7.73
C THR A 51 -11.07 6.94 -8.11
N GLU A 52 -10.67 6.55 -9.32
CA GLU A 52 -9.39 7.00 -9.89
C GLU A 52 -9.30 8.53 -9.89
N GLU A 53 -10.42 9.21 -10.21
CA GLU A 53 -10.49 10.66 -10.18
C GLU A 53 -10.34 11.21 -8.76
N SER A 54 -10.90 10.52 -7.75
CA SER A 54 -10.69 10.90 -6.34
C SER A 54 -9.20 10.89 -5.99
N ALA A 55 -8.49 9.83 -6.36
CA ALA A 55 -7.05 9.72 -6.10
C ALA A 55 -6.27 10.84 -6.82
N ARG A 56 -6.61 11.09 -8.09
CA ARG A 56 -5.95 12.15 -8.87
C ARG A 56 -6.15 13.52 -8.22
N LYS A 57 -7.38 13.84 -7.83
CA LYS A 57 -7.69 15.13 -7.19
C LYS A 57 -6.91 15.34 -5.90
N VAL A 58 -6.81 14.31 -5.07
CA VAL A 58 -6.06 14.40 -3.82
C VAL A 58 -4.58 14.68 -4.10
N LEU A 59 -3.97 13.88 -4.96
CA LEU A 59 -2.54 14.01 -5.25
C LEU A 59 -2.23 15.35 -5.93
N SER A 60 -3.09 15.82 -6.83
CA SER A 60 -2.92 17.12 -7.48
C SER A 60 -3.05 18.25 -6.47
N ALA A 61 -4.04 18.21 -5.59
CA ALA A 61 -4.25 19.25 -4.57
C ALA A 61 -3.04 19.36 -3.63
N ILE A 62 -2.52 18.22 -3.16
CA ILE A 62 -1.34 18.22 -2.29
C ILE A 62 -0.12 18.80 -3.02
N SER A 63 0.12 18.35 -4.24
CA SER A 63 1.25 18.83 -5.05
C SER A 63 1.18 20.33 -5.32
N ASN A 64 -0.02 20.84 -5.62
CA ASN A 64 -0.25 22.25 -5.93
C ASN A 64 -0.51 23.09 -4.68
N ARG A 65 -0.51 22.48 -3.50
CA ARG A 65 -0.80 23.12 -2.20
C ARG A 65 -2.15 23.83 -2.20
N GLU A 66 -3.14 23.16 -2.75
CA GLU A 66 -4.52 23.61 -2.79
C GLU A 66 -5.33 22.99 -1.65
N ILE A 67 -6.41 23.67 -1.27
CA ILE A 67 -7.35 23.14 -0.29
C ILE A 67 -8.11 21.96 -0.92
N PHE A 68 -8.21 20.87 -0.19
CA PHE A 68 -8.98 19.70 -0.59
C PHE A 68 -10.14 19.46 0.39
N LYS A 69 -11.35 19.32 -0.15
CA LYS A 69 -12.54 18.99 0.64
C LYS A 69 -12.97 17.57 0.26
N PRO A 70 -12.81 16.59 1.16
CA PRO A 70 -13.28 15.24 0.87
C PRO A 70 -14.78 15.15 0.79
N GLU A 71 -15.30 14.43 -0.20
CA GLU A 71 -16.72 14.14 -0.34
C GLU A 71 -17.10 12.82 0.31
N THR A 72 -16.11 11.95 0.55
CA THR A 72 -16.31 10.65 1.18
C THR A 72 -15.29 10.44 2.29
N LYS A 73 -15.56 9.47 3.16
CA LYS A 73 -14.61 9.07 4.21
C LYS A 73 -13.33 8.51 3.59
N ALA A 74 -13.43 7.75 2.51
CA ALA A 74 -12.28 7.17 1.83
C ALA A 74 -11.37 8.26 1.26
N GLU A 75 -11.94 9.29 0.62
CA GLU A 75 -11.16 10.43 0.12
C GLU A 75 -10.42 11.15 1.25
N GLY A 76 -11.10 11.39 2.37
CA GLY A 76 -10.51 12.05 3.53
C GLY A 76 -9.37 11.23 4.13
N ARG A 77 -9.54 9.92 4.23
CA ARG A 77 -8.51 9.03 4.75
C ARG A 77 -7.30 8.98 3.81
N PHE A 78 -7.54 8.89 2.51
CA PHE A 78 -6.46 8.88 1.51
C PHE A 78 -5.66 10.19 1.58
N TRP A 79 -6.35 11.33 1.67
CA TRP A 79 -5.70 12.63 1.80
C TRP A 79 -4.85 12.71 3.08
N ASN A 80 -5.42 12.33 4.23
CA ASN A 80 -4.70 12.35 5.51
C ASN A 80 -3.46 11.46 5.47
N ASN A 81 -3.56 10.29 4.87
CA ASN A 81 -2.45 9.34 4.78
C ASN A 81 -1.29 9.91 3.95
N GLN A 82 -1.61 10.56 2.81
CA GLN A 82 -0.60 11.18 1.98
C GLN A 82 0.07 12.36 2.69
N MET A 83 -0.72 13.20 3.34
CA MET A 83 -0.20 14.34 4.09
C MET A 83 0.73 13.90 5.22
N TRP A 84 0.37 12.82 5.91
CA TRP A 84 1.21 12.28 6.99
C TRP A 84 2.61 11.91 6.47
N MET A 85 2.70 11.20 5.36
CA MET A 85 4.00 10.80 4.78
C MET A 85 4.80 12.01 4.29
N MET A 86 4.11 13.00 3.73
CA MET A 86 4.75 14.23 3.27
C MET A 86 5.29 15.06 4.44
N GLU A 87 4.56 15.15 5.53
CA GLU A 87 4.90 16.01 6.67
C GLU A 87 5.95 15.41 7.60
N ASP A 88 6.08 14.07 7.62
CA ASP A 88 7.00 13.39 8.54
C ASP A 88 7.91 12.41 7.79
N SER A 89 9.04 12.94 7.33
CA SER A 89 10.00 12.15 6.55
C SER A 89 10.63 11.01 7.37
N GLY A 90 10.78 11.19 8.68
CA GLY A 90 11.31 10.14 9.55
C GLY A 90 10.39 8.93 9.62
N VAL A 91 9.10 9.19 9.81
CA VAL A 91 8.08 8.12 9.81
C VAL A 91 7.99 7.48 8.43
N MET A 92 8.00 8.28 7.37
CA MET A 92 7.94 7.78 6.00
C MET A 92 9.10 6.82 5.72
N GLU A 93 10.32 7.19 6.11
CA GLU A 93 11.50 6.34 5.91
C GLU A 93 11.42 5.04 6.73
N ALA A 94 10.97 5.11 7.98
CA ALA A 94 10.82 3.93 8.83
C ALA A 94 9.76 2.97 8.28
N MET A 95 8.62 3.50 7.84
CA MET A 95 7.55 2.68 7.26
C MET A 95 7.97 2.03 5.95
N THR A 96 8.64 2.77 5.07
CA THR A 96 9.09 2.21 3.79
C THR A 96 10.19 1.17 4.00
N ALA A 97 11.08 1.38 4.97
CA ALA A 97 12.10 0.38 5.31
C ALA A 97 11.47 -0.95 5.75
N SER A 98 10.35 -0.91 6.48
CA SER A 98 9.68 -2.11 6.98
C SER A 98 9.23 -3.04 5.85
N VAL A 99 8.85 -2.50 4.69
CA VAL A 99 8.43 -3.30 3.53
C VAL A 99 9.59 -3.58 2.58
N LYS A 100 10.57 -2.69 2.47
CA LYS A 100 11.74 -2.90 1.61
C LYS A 100 12.64 -4.04 2.12
N THR A 101 12.69 -4.26 3.43
CA THR A 101 13.51 -5.31 4.05
C THR A 101 12.73 -6.61 4.25
N LEU A 102 11.46 -6.64 3.87
CA LEU A 102 10.60 -7.79 4.07
C LEU A 102 10.96 -8.93 3.12
N ASN A 103 11.08 -10.14 3.68
CA ASN A 103 11.30 -11.38 2.92
C ASN A 103 10.34 -12.44 3.42
N LEU A 104 9.57 -13.02 2.51
CA LEU A 104 8.56 -14.04 2.82
C LEU A 104 8.87 -15.42 2.23
N ASP A 105 10.05 -15.61 1.65
CA ASP A 105 10.42 -16.88 1.00
C ASP A 105 10.34 -18.07 1.96
N TYR A 106 10.68 -17.86 3.24
CA TYR A 106 10.63 -18.91 4.25
C TYR A 106 9.22 -19.41 4.55
N LEU A 107 8.18 -18.68 4.16
CA LEU A 107 6.79 -19.08 4.35
C LEU A 107 6.31 -20.06 3.28
N VAL A 108 7.00 -20.13 2.14
CA VAL A 108 6.56 -20.97 1.01
C VAL A 108 6.30 -22.42 1.42
N PRO A 109 7.21 -23.09 2.14
CA PRO A 109 6.97 -24.50 2.53
C PRO A 109 5.78 -24.69 3.48
N ALA A 110 5.37 -23.63 4.18
CA ALA A 110 4.25 -23.69 5.13
C ALA A 110 2.90 -23.38 4.50
N LEU A 111 2.87 -22.99 3.21
CA LEU A 111 1.63 -22.71 2.49
C LEU A 111 1.16 -23.97 1.77
N GLU A 112 0.18 -24.63 2.37
CA GLU A 112 -0.36 -25.89 1.86
C GLU A 112 -1.49 -25.62 0.86
N THR A 113 -1.41 -26.25 -0.31
CA THR A 113 -2.44 -26.21 -1.34
C THR A 113 -2.28 -27.39 -2.28
N GLU A 114 -3.40 -27.87 -2.81
CA GLU A 114 -3.40 -28.92 -3.83
C GLU A 114 -3.14 -28.33 -5.24
N GLU A 115 -3.26 -27.02 -5.37
CA GLU A 115 -3.01 -26.35 -6.65
C GLU A 115 -1.53 -26.11 -6.86
N ASN A 116 -1.13 -26.09 -8.14
CA ASN A 116 0.19 -25.62 -8.53
C ASN A 116 0.11 -24.12 -8.76
N ILE A 117 0.73 -23.36 -7.86
CA ILE A 117 0.79 -21.91 -7.94
C ILE A 117 2.25 -21.50 -8.11
N GLU A 118 2.56 -20.96 -9.27
CA GLU A 118 3.92 -20.52 -9.56
C GLU A 118 4.34 -19.38 -8.66
N GLN A 119 3.45 -18.38 -8.47
CA GLN A 119 3.77 -17.20 -7.69
C GLN A 119 2.53 -16.61 -7.03
N LEU A 120 2.66 -16.28 -5.74
CA LEU A 120 1.74 -15.41 -5.04
C LEU A 120 2.36 -14.02 -4.96
N ASP A 121 1.57 -12.98 -5.24
CA ASP A 121 2.03 -11.61 -5.17
C ASP A 121 1.46 -10.92 -3.94
N VAL A 122 2.33 -10.28 -3.16
CA VAL A 122 1.94 -9.38 -2.08
C VAL A 122 2.26 -7.96 -2.54
N VAL A 123 1.21 -7.18 -2.78
CA VAL A 123 1.31 -5.82 -3.32
C VAL A 123 0.96 -4.83 -2.22
N PHE A 124 1.89 -3.92 -1.90
CA PHE A 124 1.59 -2.85 -0.96
C PHE A 124 1.05 -1.64 -1.71
N LEU A 125 -0.06 -1.10 -1.22
CA LEU A 125 -0.75 0.04 -1.84
C LEU A 125 -0.83 1.23 -0.91
N PRO A 126 -0.76 2.46 -1.45
CA PRO A 126 -1.09 3.66 -0.69
C PRO A 126 -2.62 3.76 -0.57
N GLY A 127 -3.17 3.04 0.41
CA GLY A 127 -4.60 2.84 0.53
C GLY A 127 -5.36 3.89 1.35
N HIS A 128 -6.61 3.56 1.66
CA HIS A 128 -7.47 4.43 2.47
C HIS A 128 -8.03 3.68 3.68
N ILE A 129 -9.25 3.15 3.63
CA ILE A 129 -9.92 2.57 4.79
C ILE A 129 -9.57 1.11 5.04
N ASP A 130 -9.69 0.28 4.01
CA ASP A 130 -9.56 -1.17 4.15
C ASP A 130 -8.12 -1.62 4.35
N THR A 131 -7.95 -2.70 5.10
CA THR A 131 -6.62 -3.22 5.42
C THR A 131 -6.03 -4.04 4.27
N ALA A 132 -6.84 -4.88 3.63
CA ALA A 132 -6.35 -5.77 2.58
C ALA A 132 -7.46 -6.14 1.60
N TYR A 133 -7.03 -6.50 0.38
CA TYR A 133 -7.90 -6.97 -0.70
C TYR A 133 -7.27 -8.22 -1.32
N LYS A 134 -8.10 -9.12 -1.83
CA LYS A 134 -7.64 -10.36 -2.50
C LYS A 134 -8.23 -10.43 -3.90
N SER A 135 -7.41 -10.78 -4.87
CA SER A 135 -7.86 -11.01 -6.25
C SER A 135 -6.92 -11.99 -6.94
N GLY A 136 -7.42 -13.16 -7.32
CA GLY A 136 -6.59 -14.20 -7.93
C GLY A 136 -5.45 -14.60 -6.99
N ASN A 137 -4.22 -14.55 -7.49
CA ASN A 137 -3.03 -14.86 -6.71
C ASN A 137 -2.37 -13.60 -6.11
N HIS A 138 -3.13 -12.51 -6.00
CA HIS A 138 -2.65 -11.24 -5.49
C HIS A 138 -3.30 -10.91 -4.14
N LEU A 139 -2.46 -10.57 -3.17
CA LEU A 139 -2.86 -9.99 -1.90
C LEU A 139 -2.42 -8.52 -1.92
N TYR A 140 -3.38 -7.61 -1.83
CA TYR A 140 -3.11 -6.17 -1.78
C TYR A 140 -3.23 -5.71 -0.34
N VAL A 141 -2.21 -5.04 0.17
CA VAL A 141 -2.15 -4.62 1.58
C VAL A 141 -2.02 -3.11 1.66
N ASN A 142 -2.85 -2.49 2.50
CA ASN A 142 -2.79 -1.06 2.73
C ASN A 142 -1.55 -0.72 3.56
N PHE A 143 -0.58 -0.09 2.90
CA PHE A 143 0.68 0.32 3.50
C PHE A 143 0.48 1.17 4.77
N PHE A 144 -0.54 2.01 4.80
CA PHE A 144 -0.79 2.92 5.93
C PHE A 144 -1.35 2.23 7.17
N LYS A 145 -1.70 0.96 7.08
CA LYS A 145 -2.13 0.16 8.23
C LYS A 145 -0.94 -0.43 9.01
N ILE A 146 0.27 -0.28 8.49
CA ILE A 146 1.47 -0.72 9.19
C ILE A 146 1.72 0.21 10.37
N ALA A 147 1.92 -0.37 11.55
CA ALA A 147 2.17 0.35 12.80
C ALA A 147 3.40 -0.22 13.51
N GLY A 148 3.82 0.41 14.59
CA GLY A 148 4.87 -0.11 15.46
C GLY A 148 6.30 0.06 14.95
N VAL A 149 6.51 0.84 13.88
CA VAL A 149 7.84 0.98 13.25
C VAL A 149 8.74 1.99 13.95
N ILE A 150 8.17 2.92 14.72
CA ILE A 150 8.94 3.98 15.41
C ILE A 150 9.15 3.63 16.87
N ASP A 151 8.08 3.31 17.60
CA ASP A 151 8.10 3.14 19.05
C ASP A 151 7.60 1.76 19.50
N GLY A 152 7.41 0.85 18.58
CA GLY A 152 6.92 -0.49 18.85
C GLY A 152 7.99 -1.57 18.70
N ASN A 153 7.54 -2.83 18.71
CA ASN A 153 8.38 -4.02 18.61
C ASN A 153 8.59 -4.49 17.15
N GLY A 154 8.54 -3.56 16.21
CA GLY A 154 8.67 -3.83 14.78
C GLY A 154 7.35 -3.62 14.04
N PRO A 155 7.32 -3.83 12.70
CA PRO A 155 6.09 -3.59 11.93
C PRO A 155 4.99 -4.58 12.30
N GLU A 156 3.79 -4.04 12.51
CA GLU A 156 2.61 -4.83 12.81
C GLU A 156 1.38 -4.30 12.08
N ILE A 157 0.39 -5.16 11.86
CA ILE A 157 -0.92 -4.80 11.31
C ILE A 157 -1.98 -5.49 12.15
N GLU A 158 -3.01 -4.73 12.55
CA GLU A 158 -4.14 -5.24 13.34
C GLU A 158 -3.67 -5.96 14.62
N GLY A 159 -2.60 -5.45 15.24
CA GLY A 159 -2.06 -6.02 16.46
C GLY A 159 -1.20 -7.27 16.27
N MET A 160 -0.95 -7.70 15.04
CA MET A 160 -0.11 -8.87 14.72
C MET A 160 1.20 -8.42 14.08
N PRO A 161 2.31 -9.12 14.31
CA PRO A 161 3.50 -8.89 13.50
C PRO A 161 3.18 -8.96 12.02
N LEU A 162 3.77 -8.07 11.22
CA LEU A 162 3.47 -7.96 9.79
C LEU A 162 3.57 -9.31 9.06
N LYS A 163 4.64 -10.06 9.33
CA LYS A 163 4.84 -11.37 8.69
C LYS A 163 3.74 -12.37 9.04
N ASP A 164 3.28 -12.37 10.28
CA ASP A 164 2.20 -13.26 10.73
C ASP A 164 0.87 -12.88 10.08
N PHE A 165 0.59 -11.57 9.97
CA PHE A 165 -0.59 -11.07 9.28
C PHE A 165 -0.61 -11.51 7.82
N LEU A 166 0.52 -11.32 7.12
CA LEU A 166 0.64 -11.71 5.71
C LEU A 166 0.48 -13.22 5.53
N PHE A 167 1.10 -14.02 6.41
CA PHE A 167 0.96 -15.47 6.36
C PHE A 167 -0.48 -15.91 6.52
N ALA A 168 -1.19 -15.33 7.50
CA ALA A 168 -2.61 -15.64 7.72
C ALA A 168 -3.46 -15.30 6.49
N LYS A 169 -3.22 -14.15 5.86
CA LYS A 169 -3.96 -13.74 4.67
C LYS A 169 -3.63 -14.61 3.45
N LEU A 170 -2.38 -14.99 3.27
CA LEU A 170 -2.00 -15.89 2.18
C LEU A 170 -2.64 -17.27 2.36
N LYS A 171 -2.69 -17.77 3.59
CA LYS A 171 -3.39 -19.04 3.88
C LYS A 171 -4.88 -18.96 3.54
N GLU A 172 -5.55 -17.85 3.90
CA GLU A 172 -6.95 -17.63 3.55
C GLU A 172 -7.17 -17.67 2.04
N MET A 173 -6.25 -17.12 1.25
CA MET A 173 -6.34 -17.11 -0.22
C MET A 173 -6.30 -18.54 -0.81
N LEU A 174 -5.61 -19.46 -0.14
CA LEU A 174 -5.45 -20.83 -0.60
C LEU A 174 -6.59 -21.74 -0.13
N GLN A 175 -7.43 -21.27 0.77
CA GLN A 175 -8.60 -22.01 1.24
C GLN A 175 -9.79 -21.68 0.33
N LYS A 176 -10.45 -22.71 -0.20
CA LYS A 176 -11.64 -22.57 -1.05
C LYS A 176 -12.91 -23.01 -0.33
#